data_0789325353a5905fbefbf44225d31968
#
_entry.id   0789325353a5905fbefbf44225d31968
#
_cell.length_a   1.000
_cell.length_b   1.000
_cell.length_c   1.000
_cell.angle_alpha   90.00
_cell.angle_beta   90.00
_cell.angle_gamma   90.00
#
_symmetry.space_group_name_H-M   'P 1'
#
loop_
_entity.id
_entity.type
_entity.pdbx_description
1 polymer ?
#
loop_
_entity_poly.entity_id
_entity_poly.type
_entity_poly.pdbx_seq_one_letter_code
_entity_poly.pdbx_strand_id
1 'polypeptide(L)'
;MTQTQDTLAAVSLAMADEDSDAFAERIGRSFSDWGFAVVADHGIPAELIERAEAMSRAFFALPEDVKRSYHIPGGGGARGYTP
;
A
#
# COMPACT_ATOMS: atom_id res chain seq x y z
N MET A 1 -24.68 8.30 16.44
CA MET A 1 -24.51 7.17 15.51
C MET A 1 -23.48 7.54 14.45
N THR A 2 -22.47 6.75 14.33
CA THR A 2 -21.41 7.02 13.33
C THR A 2 -21.89 6.57 11.94
N GLN A 3 -21.86 7.48 11.00
CA GLN A 3 -22.26 7.18 9.63
C GLN A 3 -21.05 6.74 8.82
N THR A 4 -21.17 5.60 8.15
CA THR A 4 -20.12 5.12 7.26
C THR A 4 -19.97 6.05 6.06
N GLN A 5 -18.75 6.33 5.67
CA GLN A 5 -18.46 7.15 4.49
C GLN A 5 -18.92 6.41 3.22
N ASP A 6 -19.65 7.10 2.34
CA ASP A 6 -20.13 6.53 1.08
C ASP A 6 -18.99 6.28 0.10
N THR A 7 -17.93 7.08 0.18
CA THR A 7 -16.77 6.95 -0.69
C THR A 7 -15.49 6.98 0.14
N LEU A 8 -14.52 6.18 -0.28
CA LEU A 8 -13.19 6.18 0.32
C LEU A 8 -12.43 7.42 -0.14
N ALA A 9 -12.20 8.35 0.78
CA ALA A 9 -11.45 9.57 0.49
C ALA A 9 -10.01 9.42 0.92
N ALA A 10 -9.08 9.96 0.10
CA ALA A 10 -7.67 10.00 0.46
C ALA A 10 -7.45 11.01 1.60
N VAL A 11 -6.54 10.68 2.51
CA VAL A 11 -6.15 11.55 3.62
C VAL A 11 -4.75 12.06 3.33
N SER A 12 -4.56 13.37 3.37
CA SER A 12 -3.25 13.98 3.09
C SER A 12 -2.29 13.74 4.25
N LEU A 13 -1.11 13.19 3.93
CA LEU A 13 -0.05 13.02 4.94
C LEU A 13 0.45 14.36 5.47
N ALA A 14 0.32 15.44 4.70
CA ALA A 14 0.68 16.77 5.15
C ALA A 14 -0.11 17.21 6.40
N MET A 15 -1.33 16.70 6.58
CA MET A 15 -2.12 16.99 7.78
C MET A 15 -1.45 16.49 9.06
N ALA A 16 -0.61 15.48 8.99
CA ALA A 16 0.07 14.95 10.18
C ALA A 16 0.92 16.03 10.87
N ASP A 17 1.51 16.93 10.08
CA ASP A 17 2.31 18.04 10.61
C ASP A 17 1.48 19.26 10.92
N GLU A 18 0.42 19.52 10.14
CA GLU A 18 -0.40 20.72 10.28
C GLU A 18 -1.43 20.60 11.40
N ASP A 19 -2.07 19.45 11.51
CA ASP A 19 -3.10 19.17 12.50
C ASP A 19 -3.13 17.67 12.78
N SER A 20 -2.27 17.24 13.70
CA SER A 20 -2.10 15.81 14.00
C SER A 20 -3.36 15.15 14.55
N ASP A 21 -4.18 15.90 15.30
CA ASP A 21 -5.42 15.36 15.86
C ASP A 21 -6.46 15.10 14.77
N ALA A 22 -6.61 16.02 13.83
CA ALA A 22 -7.51 15.85 12.70
C ALA A 22 -7.03 14.72 11.79
N PHE A 23 -5.72 14.61 11.58
CA PHE A 23 -5.13 13.53 10.80
C PHE A 23 -5.44 12.17 11.43
N ALA A 24 -5.21 12.04 12.74
CA ALA A 24 -5.47 10.80 13.48
C ALA A 24 -6.95 10.41 13.42
N GLU A 25 -7.85 11.39 13.56
CA GLU A 25 -9.29 11.14 13.48
C GLU A 25 -9.70 10.63 12.10
N ARG A 26 -9.20 11.24 11.04
CA ARG A 26 -9.55 10.86 9.67
C ARG A 26 -8.99 9.49 9.29
N ILE A 27 -7.75 9.19 9.69
CA ILE A 27 -7.15 7.87 9.49
C ILE A 27 -7.94 6.82 10.25
N GLY A 28 -8.29 7.09 11.52
CA GLY A 28 -9.08 6.18 12.33
C GLY A 28 -10.44 5.89 11.72
N ARG A 29 -11.10 6.92 11.18
CA ARG A 29 -12.38 6.75 10.50
C ARG A 29 -12.26 5.88 9.26
N SER A 30 -11.20 6.08 8.47
CA SER A 30 -10.97 5.25 7.28
C SER A 30 -10.81 3.77 7.65
N PHE A 31 -10.02 3.47 8.68
CA PHE A 31 -9.88 2.10 9.15
C PHE A 31 -11.17 1.54 9.72
N SER A 32 -11.94 2.36 10.44
CA SER A 32 -13.22 1.93 11.00
C SER A 32 -14.26 1.63 9.92
N ASP A 33 -14.34 2.49 8.90
CA ASP A 33 -15.35 2.36 7.85
C ASP A 33 -14.96 1.38 6.75
N TRP A 34 -13.67 1.28 6.42
CA TRP A 34 -13.19 0.55 5.24
C TRP A 34 -12.20 -0.57 5.54
N GLY A 35 -11.59 -0.58 6.73
CA GLY A 35 -10.56 -1.53 7.09
C GLY A 35 -9.17 -1.16 6.56
N PHE A 36 -9.05 -0.07 5.82
CA PHE A 36 -7.78 0.46 5.32
C PHE A 36 -7.92 1.95 5.06
N ALA A 37 -6.80 2.60 4.80
CA ALA A 37 -6.79 4.03 4.48
C ALA A 37 -5.97 4.27 3.21
N VAL A 38 -6.35 5.31 2.47
CA VAL A 38 -5.59 5.80 1.32
C VAL A 38 -4.94 7.12 1.72
N VAL A 39 -3.64 7.22 1.52
CA VAL A 39 -2.86 8.40 1.90
C VAL A 39 -2.41 9.13 0.66
N ALA A 40 -2.66 10.44 0.62
CA ALA A 40 -2.20 11.33 -0.43
C ALA A 40 -1.05 12.20 0.10
N ASP A 41 -0.37 12.90 -0.79
CA ASP A 41 0.73 13.82 -0.45
C ASP A 41 1.80 13.15 0.41
N HIS A 42 2.11 11.89 0.07
CA HIS A 42 3.07 11.07 0.82
C HIS A 42 4.53 11.39 0.54
N GLY A 43 4.80 12.27 -0.43
CA GLY A 43 6.17 12.68 -0.75
C GLY A 43 6.96 11.68 -1.58
N ILE A 44 6.37 10.54 -1.94
CA ILE A 44 7.03 9.57 -2.82
C ILE A 44 6.84 10.01 -4.27
N PRO A 45 7.92 10.23 -5.05
CA PRO A 45 7.78 10.67 -6.44
C PRO A 45 6.96 9.68 -7.26
N ALA A 46 6.06 10.18 -8.11
CA ALA A 46 5.22 9.33 -8.95
C ALA A 46 6.04 8.42 -9.86
N GLU A 47 7.13 8.93 -10.40
CA GLU A 47 8.02 8.15 -11.28
C GLU A 47 8.69 6.98 -10.56
N LEU A 48 8.95 7.11 -9.25
CA LEU A 48 9.49 6.00 -8.45
C LEU A 48 8.45 4.89 -8.29
N ILE A 49 7.20 5.27 -8.05
CA ILE A 49 6.08 4.33 -7.95
C ILE A 49 5.88 3.61 -9.29
N GLU A 50 5.85 4.35 -10.38
CA GLU A 50 5.69 3.79 -11.73
C GLU A 50 6.82 2.81 -12.06
N ARG A 51 8.04 3.15 -11.69
CA ARG A 51 9.21 2.30 -11.90
C ARG A 51 9.11 1.01 -11.08
N ALA A 52 8.70 1.11 -9.82
CA ALA A 52 8.51 -0.07 -8.97
C ALA A 52 7.43 -0.99 -9.54
N GLU A 53 6.32 -0.44 -10.04
CA GLU A 53 5.26 -1.21 -10.68
C GLU A 53 5.75 -1.89 -11.96
N ALA A 54 6.51 -1.17 -12.79
CA ALA A 54 7.04 -1.70 -14.03
C ALA A 54 8.02 -2.85 -13.77
N MET A 55 8.88 -2.70 -12.77
CA MET A 55 9.83 -3.75 -12.39
C MET A 55 9.11 -4.97 -11.81
N SER A 56 8.05 -4.76 -11.04
CA SER A 56 7.24 -5.86 -10.51
C SER A 56 6.57 -6.64 -11.65
N ARG A 57 5.98 -5.93 -12.62
CA ARG A 57 5.38 -6.59 -13.79
C ARG A 57 6.42 -7.36 -14.60
N ALA A 58 7.60 -6.79 -14.78
CA ALA A 58 8.68 -7.44 -15.50
C ALA A 58 9.12 -8.72 -14.81
N PHE A 59 9.23 -8.71 -13.50
CA PHE A 59 9.58 -9.89 -12.72
C PHE A 59 8.54 -11.00 -12.88
N PHE A 60 7.26 -10.66 -12.73
CA PHE A 60 6.20 -11.67 -12.83
C PHE A 60 5.97 -12.16 -14.26
N ALA A 61 6.48 -11.46 -15.25
CA ALA A 61 6.48 -11.91 -16.65
C ALA A 61 7.62 -12.87 -17.00
N LEU A 62 8.57 -13.06 -16.08
CA LEU A 62 9.69 -13.97 -16.31
C LEU A 62 9.20 -15.43 -16.37
N PRO A 63 9.99 -16.33 -17.03
CA PRO A 63 9.66 -17.76 -17.03
C PRO A 63 9.53 -18.31 -15.60
N GLU A 64 8.67 -19.30 -15.44
CA GLU A 64 8.35 -19.86 -14.11
C GLU A 64 9.58 -20.41 -13.41
N ASP A 65 10.48 -21.06 -14.12
CA ASP A 65 11.72 -21.60 -13.52
C ASP A 65 12.60 -20.49 -12.93
N VAL A 66 12.65 -19.34 -13.60
CA VAL A 66 13.42 -18.19 -13.10
C VAL A 66 12.77 -17.64 -11.82
N LYS A 67 11.44 -17.47 -11.83
CA LYS A 67 10.71 -16.98 -10.67
C LYS A 67 10.87 -17.93 -9.49
N ARG A 68 10.77 -19.24 -9.72
CA ARG A 68 10.91 -20.26 -8.68
C ARG A 68 12.30 -20.29 -8.05
N SER A 69 13.33 -19.82 -8.76
CA SER A 69 14.67 -19.73 -8.19
C SER A 69 14.75 -18.78 -6.99
N TYR A 70 13.77 -17.88 -6.85
CA TYR A 70 13.68 -16.95 -5.74
C TYR A 70 12.77 -17.47 -4.61
N HIS A 71 12.23 -18.67 -4.75
CA HIS A 71 11.43 -19.28 -3.71
C HIS A 71 12.33 -19.73 -2.54
N ILE A 72 11.88 -19.45 -1.32
CA ILE A 72 12.59 -19.85 -0.10
C ILE A 72 11.77 -20.96 0.54
N PRO A 73 12.19 -22.25 0.38
CA PRO A 73 11.47 -23.37 0.98
C PRO A 73 11.44 -23.25 2.50
N GLY A 74 10.31 -23.56 3.11
CA GLY A 74 10.14 -23.52 4.56
C GLY A 74 9.97 -22.12 5.15
N GLY A 75 9.93 -21.07 4.29
CA GLY A 75 9.77 -19.70 4.74
C GLY A 75 8.32 -19.26 4.98
N GLY A 76 7.35 -20.13 4.72
CA GLY A 76 5.94 -19.81 4.89
C GLY A 76 5.41 -18.74 3.95
N GLY A 77 6.12 -18.43 2.88
CA GLY A 77 5.73 -17.39 1.93
C GLY A 77 6.02 -15.98 2.40
N ALA A 78 6.72 -15.81 3.51
CA ALA A 78 7.00 -14.48 4.08
C ALA A 78 8.00 -13.68 3.24
N ARG A 79 8.90 -14.36 2.55
CA ARG A 79 9.93 -13.71 1.73
C ARG A 79 10.17 -14.52 0.47
N GLY A 80 10.71 -13.84 -0.55
CA GLY A 80 11.00 -14.45 -1.83
C GLY A 80 9.73 -14.69 -2.63
N TYR A 81 9.89 -15.46 -3.71
CA TYR A 81 8.76 -15.76 -4.60
C TYR A 81 7.92 -16.90 -4.02
N THR A 82 6.61 -16.70 -3.99
CA THR A 82 5.66 -17.74 -3.56
C THR A 82 4.95 -18.28 -4.81
N PRO A 83 5.20 -19.53 -5.18
CA PRO A 83 4.56 -20.14 -6.35
C PRO A 83 3.03 -20.19 -6.26
#